data_72384700338c815454da8596ff7149c1
#
_entry.id   72384700338c815454da8596ff7149c1
#
_cell.length_a   1.000
_cell.length_b   1.000
_cell.length_c   1.000
_cell.angle_alpha   90.00
_cell.angle_beta   90.00
_cell.angle_gamma   90.00
#
_symmetry.space_group_name_H-M   'P 1'
#
loop_
_entity.id
_entity.type
_entity.pdbx_description
1 polymer ?
#
loop_
_entity_poly.entity_id
_entity_poly.type
_entity_poly.pdbx_seq_one_letter_code
_entity_poly.pdbx_strand_id
1 'polypeptide(L)' 'YEKALMLEPNNKIALEYQGELYVEINKMDKAMINLLKLEDLCPNSCEELEMLKNYIDGMSSKTWQ' A
#
# COMPACT_ATOMS: atom_id res chain seq x y z
N TYR A 1 -0.93 -8.04 -11.35
CA TYR A 1 -0.18 -7.51 -10.20
C TYR A 1 0.54 -8.58 -9.42
N GLU A 2 -0.12 -9.69 -9.21
CA GLU A 2 0.53 -10.81 -8.55
C GLU A 2 1.75 -11.25 -9.33
N LYS A 3 1.62 -11.26 -10.65
CA LYS A 3 2.71 -11.62 -11.51
C LYS A 3 3.88 -10.66 -11.38
N ALA A 4 3.59 -9.36 -11.29
CA ALA A 4 4.62 -8.35 -11.11
C ALA A 4 5.33 -8.54 -9.77
N LEU A 5 4.58 -8.83 -8.70
CA LEU A 5 5.15 -9.06 -7.38
C LEU A 5 5.99 -10.34 -7.34
N MET A 6 5.61 -11.34 -8.12
CA MET A 6 6.38 -12.59 -8.20
C MET A 6 7.72 -12.36 -8.87
N LEU A 7 7.75 -11.54 -9.92
CA LEU A 7 8.98 -11.25 -10.66
C LEU A 7 9.82 -10.18 -10.00
N GLU A 8 9.15 -9.19 -9.38
CA GLU A 8 9.82 -8.07 -8.73
C GLU A 8 9.14 -7.77 -7.41
N PRO A 9 9.44 -8.55 -6.37
CA PRO A 9 8.75 -8.38 -5.08
C PRO A 9 8.98 -7.03 -4.43
N ASN A 10 10.00 -6.29 -4.89
CA ASN A 10 10.28 -4.95 -4.36
C ASN A 10 9.77 -3.84 -5.27
N ASN A 11 8.87 -4.18 -6.19
CA ASN A 11 8.28 -3.19 -7.10
C ASN A 11 7.33 -2.29 -6.32
N LYS A 12 7.70 -1.01 -6.19
CA LYS A 12 6.92 -0.06 -5.41
C LYS A 12 5.51 0.13 -5.95
N ILE A 13 5.38 0.21 -7.26
CA ILE A 13 4.08 0.41 -7.89
C ILE A 13 3.15 -0.75 -7.58
N ALA A 14 3.65 -1.98 -7.70
CA ALA A 14 2.86 -3.17 -7.43
C ALA A 14 2.47 -3.25 -5.95
N LEU A 15 3.38 -2.91 -5.06
CA LEU A 15 3.11 -2.91 -3.62
C LEU A 15 2.05 -1.88 -3.26
N GLU A 16 2.14 -0.70 -3.84
CA GLU A 16 1.17 0.36 -3.60
C GLU A 16 -0.22 -0.06 -4.09
N TYR A 17 -0.28 -0.56 -5.31
CA TYR A 17 -1.56 -0.98 -5.89
C TYR A 17 -2.18 -2.12 -5.09
N GLN A 18 -1.39 -3.12 -4.74
CA GLN A 18 -1.88 -4.25 -3.95
C GLN A 18 -2.35 -3.78 -2.58
N GLY A 19 -1.63 -2.81 -1.99
CA GLY A 19 -2.05 -2.23 -0.73
C GLY A 19 -3.41 -1.59 -0.81
N GLU A 20 -3.68 -0.86 -1.89
CA GLU A 20 -4.98 -0.26 -2.11
C GLU A 20 -6.08 -1.32 -2.23
N LEU A 21 -5.79 -2.41 -2.94
CA LEU A 21 -6.74 -3.49 -3.09
C LEU A 21 -7.05 -4.14 -1.74
N TYR A 22 -6.04 -4.32 -0.90
CA TYR A 22 -6.25 -4.86 0.43
C TYR A 22 -7.16 -3.97 1.26
N VAL A 23 -7.00 -2.66 1.15
CA VAL A 23 -7.88 -1.72 1.84
C VAL A 23 -9.31 -1.89 1.36
N GLU A 24 -9.50 -2.01 0.05
CA GLU A 24 -10.83 -2.14 -0.54
C GLU A 24 -11.55 -3.40 -0.11
N ILE A 25 -10.82 -4.50 0.08
CA ILE A 25 -11.42 -5.76 0.50
C ILE A 25 -11.38 -5.94 2.01
N ASN A 26 -11.11 -4.86 2.73
CA ASN A 26 -11.12 -4.84 4.18
C ASN A 26 -10.03 -5.71 4.80
N LYS A 27 -8.88 -5.75 4.16
CA LYS A 27 -7.70 -6.46 4.67
C LYS A 27 -6.66 -5.43 5.11
N MET A 28 -7.05 -4.59 6.06
CA MET A 28 -6.21 -3.48 6.51
C MET A 28 -4.86 -3.95 7.05
N ASP A 29 -4.84 -5.09 7.72
CA ASP A 29 -3.61 -5.65 8.27
C ASP A 29 -2.59 -5.92 7.15
N LYS A 30 -3.07 -6.46 6.02
CA LYS A 30 -2.19 -6.72 4.88
C LYS A 30 -1.77 -5.45 4.17
N ALA A 31 -2.69 -4.48 4.12
CA ALA A 31 -2.37 -3.17 3.56
C ALA A 31 -1.25 -2.50 4.36
N MET A 32 -1.29 -2.62 5.67
CA MET A 32 -0.24 -2.06 6.52
C MET A 32 1.10 -2.75 6.30
N ILE A 33 1.08 -4.06 6.06
CA ILE A 33 2.31 -4.78 5.75
C ILE A 33 2.94 -4.22 4.47
N ASN A 34 2.12 -4.00 3.44
CA ASN A 34 2.61 -3.41 2.20
C ASN A 34 3.14 -2.00 2.43
N LEU A 35 2.47 -1.23 3.29
CA LEU A 35 2.92 0.10 3.62
C LEU A 35 4.31 0.07 4.26
N LEU A 36 4.52 -0.85 5.19
CA LEU A 36 5.82 -1.00 5.83
C LEU A 36 6.90 -1.39 4.84
N LYS A 37 6.57 -2.25 3.88
CA LYS A 37 7.51 -2.62 2.82
C LYS A 37 7.90 -1.41 1.99
N LEU A 38 6.93 -0.57 1.67
CA LEU A 38 7.19 0.65 0.92
C LEU A 38 8.06 1.62 1.73
N GLU A 39 7.83 1.72 3.02
CA GLU A 39 8.68 2.55 3.88
C GLU A 39 10.12 2.08 3.87
N ASP A 40 10.31 0.77 3.85
CA ASP A 40 11.64 0.18 3.81
C ASP A 40 12.34 0.49 2.49
N LEU A 41 11.58 0.46 1.39
CA LEU A 41 12.13 0.76 0.07
C LEU A 41 12.31 2.26 -0.16
N CYS A 42 11.57 3.08 0.56
CA CYS A 42 11.58 4.54 0.40
C CYS A 42 11.84 5.22 1.74
N PRO A 43 13.06 5.14 2.29
CA PRO A 43 13.33 5.69 3.62
C PRO A 43 13.11 7.21 3.70
N ASN A 44 13.22 7.89 2.58
CA ASN A 44 12.97 9.34 2.53
C ASN A 44 11.61 9.67 1.95
N SER A 45 10.71 8.68 1.95
CA SER A 45 9.40 8.80 1.34
C SER A 45 9.47 8.75 -0.19
N CYS A 46 8.35 8.42 -0.80
CA CYS A 46 8.25 8.39 -2.26
C CYS A 46 6.77 8.48 -2.62
N GLU A 47 6.51 8.72 -3.89
CA GLU A 47 5.15 8.92 -4.36
C GLU A 47 4.25 7.73 -4.03
N GLU A 48 4.73 6.52 -4.28
CA GLU A 48 3.95 5.31 -4.01
C GLU A 48 3.61 5.19 -2.52
N LEU A 49 4.58 5.47 -1.67
CA LEU A 49 4.36 5.41 -0.23
C LEU A 49 3.31 6.44 0.20
N GLU A 50 3.42 7.65 -0.30
CA GLU A 50 2.48 8.71 0.02
C GLU A 50 1.07 8.37 -0.46
N MET A 51 0.97 7.82 -1.65
CA MET A 51 -0.33 7.45 -2.22
C MET A 51 -1.03 6.40 -1.37
N LEU A 52 -0.32 5.34 -1.00
CA LEU A 52 -0.91 4.29 -0.18
C LEU A 52 -1.29 4.82 1.20
N LYS A 53 -0.41 5.63 1.78
CA LYS A 53 -0.65 6.23 3.08
C LYS A 53 -1.92 7.08 3.07
N ASN A 54 -2.06 7.92 2.06
CA ASN A 54 -3.23 8.77 1.91
C ASN A 54 -4.49 7.95 1.65
N TYR A 55 -4.36 6.87 0.92
CA TYR A 55 -5.50 6.00 0.62
C TYR A 55 -6.03 5.36 1.90
N ILE A 56 -5.12 4.83 2.72
CA ILE A 56 -5.50 4.22 3.99
C ILE A 56 -6.14 5.26 4.90
N ASP A 57 -5.55 6.44 4.97
CA ASP A 57 -6.06 7.54 5.77
C ASP A 57 -7.45 7.97 5.33
N GLY A 58 -7.64 8.08 4.02
CA GLY A 58 -8.92 8.47 3.46
C GLY A 58 -10.02 7.46 3.77
N MET A 59 -9.71 6.18 3.65
CA MET A 59 -10.69 5.13 3.98
C MET A 59 -11.00 5.11 5.46
N SER A 60 -9.99 5.32 6.29
CA SER A 60 -10.17 5.37 7.73
C SER A 60 -11.09 6.55 8.11
N SER A 61 -10.88 7.69 7.48
CA SER A 61 -11.71 8.87 7.70
C SER A 61 -13.15 8.62 7.31
N LYS A 62 -13.36 7.90 6.21
CA LYS A 62 -14.70 7.59 5.74
C LYS A 62 -15.48 6.71 6.71
N THR A 63 -14.79 5.83 7.40
CA THR A 63 -15.47 4.93 8.34
C THR A 63 -16.00 5.68 9.57
N TRP A 64 -15.50 6.88 9.81
CA TRP A 64 -15.97 7.72 10.90
C TRP A 64 -17.34 8.31 10.63
N GLN A 65 -17.67 8.46 9.37
CA GLN A 65 -18.90 9.09 8.96
C GLN A 65 -20.03 8.08 8.87
#